data_3d74b55ebdd42eb649c20bee7436599c
#
_entry.id   3d74b55ebdd42eb649c20bee7436599c
#
_cell.length_a   1.000
_cell.length_b   1.000
_cell.length_c   1.000
_cell.angle_alpha   90.00
_cell.angle_beta   90.00
_cell.angle_gamma   90.00
#
_symmetry.space_group_name_H-M   'P 1'
#
loop_
_entity.id
_entity.type
_entity.pdbx_description
1 polymer ?
#
loop_
_entity_poly.entity_id
_entity_poly.type
_entity_poly.pdbx_seq_one_letter_code
_entity_poly.pdbx_strand_id
1 'polypeptide(L)'
;MRGMNGVGESLRESAVFNFAGAVTMVIDDSPFALELTAQAVLGFGIKVRHACASAAEAIAILRDHPVDLILVDCEMPGMSGYEFVHWLRRSGLEPNAFAPVIMTAAHVRRSKVSEARDCGANFLITKPFSAGVLLERIVWVARDARPFLEVGDYFGPDRRFRSEPWEGLERRSEEIRKAEFEAQRKASIEL
;
A
#
# COMPACT_ATOMS: atom_id res chain seq x y z
N MET A 1 -53.93 -12.87 -2.53
CA MET A 1 -52.86 -13.40 -3.43
C MET A 1 -51.86 -12.29 -3.58
N ARG A 2 -50.79 -12.26 -2.82
CA ARG A 2 -49.46 -12.84 -3.09
C ARG A 2 -49.00 -12.45 -4.48
N GLY A 3 -48.00 -11.66 -4.60
CA GLY A 3 -46.64 -11.95 -4.47
C GLY A 3 -45.77 -10.72 -4.78
N MET A 4 -44.79 -10.61 -4.14
CA MET A 4 -43.41 -11.12 -4.40
C MET A 4 -42.59 -10.19 -5.26
N ASN A 5 -41.61 -9.65 -4.56
CA ASN A 5 -40.23 -9.49 -4.96
C ASN A 5 -39.86 -8.31 -5.89
N GLY A 6 -39.62 -7.17 -5.27
CA GLY A 6 -38.58 -6.27 -5.75
C GLY A 6 -37.29 -6.56 -4.98
N VAL A 7 -36.51 -7.53 -5.44
CA VAL A 7 -35.11 -7.67 -5.03
C VAL A 7 -34.39 -6.48 -5.62
N GLY A 8 -34.03 -5.54 -4.76
CA GLY A 8 -33.18 -4.43 -5.12
C GLY A 8 -31.83 -4.95 -5.62
N GLU A 9 -31.70 -5.02 -6.91
CA GLU A 9 -30.46 -5.16 -7.61
C GLU A 9 -29.71 -3.84 -7.42
N SER A 10 -28.90 -3.82 -6.34
CA SER A 10 -27.90 -2.79 -6.17
C SER A 10 -27.03 -2.81 -7.41
N LEU A 11 -27.38 -1.95 -8.39
CA LEU A 11 -26.52 -1.60 -9.49
C LEU A 11 -25.21 -1.14 -8.86
N ARG A 12 -24.21 -2.01 -8.90
CA ARG A 12 -22.82 -1.60 -8.64
C ARG A 12 -22.55 -0.51 -9.65
N GLU A 13 -22.55 0.74 -9.21
CA GLU A 13 -22.07 1.85 -10.00
C GLU A 13 -20.69 1.45 -10.49
N SER A 14 -20.60 1.10 -11.75
CA SER A 14 -19.34 0.87 -12.44
C SER A 14 -18.71 2.26 -12.60
N ALA A 15 -17.98 2.69 -11.56
CA ALA A 15 -17.23 3.91 -11.65
C ALA A 15 -16.24 3.75 -12.80
N VAL A 16 -16.46 4.51 -13.87
CA VAL A 16 -15.53 4.57 -15.00
C VAL A 16 -14.33 5.36 -14.55
N PHE A 17 -13.19 4.68 -14.35
CA PHE A 17 -11.93 5.34 -14.04
C PHE A 17 -11.33 5.91 -15.31
N ASN A 18 -11.12 7.21 -15.32
CA ASN A 18 -10.34 7.86 -16.37
C ASN A 18 -8.91 8.10 -15.87
N PHE A 19 -7.99 7.27 -16.32
CA PHE A 19 -6.56 7.37 -16.01
C PHE A 19 -5.75 8.18 -17.02
N ALA A 20 -6.39 8.79 -18.04
CA ALA A 20 -5.69 9.41 -19.15
C ALA A 20 -4.72 10.54 -18.77
N GLY A 21 -4.90 11.16 -17.61
CA GLY A 21 -4.02 12.19 -17.06
C GLY A 21 -2.98 11.68 -16.05
N ALA A 22 -3.13 10.45 -15.57
CA ALA A 22 -2.28 9.93 -14.51
C ALA A 22 -0.83 9.72 -14.99
N VAL A 23 0.11 10.16 -14.16
CA VAL A 23 1.56 9.98 -14.36
C VAL A 23 2.01 8.82 -13.51
N THR A 24 2.47 7.75 -14.15
CA THR A 24 2.94 6.55 -13.44
C THR A 24 4.44 6.37 -13.59
N MET A 25 5.07 5.96 -12.50
CA MET A 25 6.45 5.50 -12.45
C MET A 25 6.49 3.99 -12.20
N VAL A 26 7.33 3.28 -12.96
CA VAL A 26 7.61 1.85 -12.76
C VAL A 26 9.08 1.68 -12.45
N ILE A 27 9.41 0.92 -11.40
CA ILE A 27 10.78 0.72 -10.92
C ILE A 27 11.02 -0.79 -10.76
N ASP A 28 11.94 -1.35 -11.55
CA ASP A 28 12.28 -2.77 -11.51
C ASP A 28 13.67 -2.95 -12.14
N ASP A 29 14.58 -3.64 -11.47
CA ASP A 29 15.94 -3.87 -11.97
C ASP A 29 16.03 -4.91 -13.09
N SER A 30 14.98 -5.71 -13.27
CA SER A 30 14.83 -6.61 -14.41
C SER A 30 14.24 -5.87 -15.61
N PRO A 31 15.01 -5.68 -16.72
CA PRO A 31 14.47 -5.00 -17.90
C PRO A 31 13.22 -5.65 -18.48
N PHE A 32 13.14 -6.98 -18.38
CA PHE A 32 11.96 -7.74 -18.83
C PHE A 32 10.73 -7.45 -17.96
N ALA A 33 10.87 -7.47 -16.64
CA ALA A 33 9.76 -7.22 -15.72
C ALA A 33 9.32 -5.75 -15.79
N LEU A 34 10.27 -4.83 -15.93
CA LEU A 34 10.03 -3.40 -16.13
C LEU A 34 9.17 -3.15 -17.37
N GLU A 35 9.60 -3.69 -18.51
CA GLU A 35 8.89 -3.56 -19.79
C GLU A 35 7.50 -4.20 -19.72
N LEU A 36 7.40 -5.44 -19.19
CA LEU A 36 6.12 -6.16 -19.09
C LEU A 36 5.11 -5.38 -18.21
N THR A 37 5.57 -4.85 -17.08
CA THR A 37 4.72 -4.06 -16.19
C THR A 37 4.30 -2.75 -16.85
N ALA A 38 5.23 -2.07 -17.50
CA ALA A 38 4.95 -0.83 -18.24
C ALA A 38 3.92 -1.05 -19.34
N GLN A 39 4.06 -2.12 -20.15
CA GLN A 39 3.11 -2.46 -21.21
C GLN A 39 1.72 -2.82 -20.65
N ALA A 40 1.65 -3.54 -19.55
CA ALA A 40 0.37 -3.82 -18.89
C ALA A 40 -0.33 -2.53 -18.45
N VAL A 41 0.39 -1.60 -17.85
CA VAL A 41 -0.15 -0.29 -17.41
C VAL A 41 -0.59 0.55 -18.61
N LEU A 42 0.20 0.59 -19.67
CA LEU A 42 -0.16 1.27 -20.93
C LEU A 42 -1.44 0.67 -21.56
N GLY A 43 -1.61 -0.66 -21.50
CA GLY A 43 -2.81 -1.36 -21.94
C GLY A 43 -4.09 -0.93 -21.22
N PHE A 44 -3.99 -0.36 -20.01
CA PHE A 44 -5.11 0.22 -19.26
C PHE A 44 -5.40 1.69 -19.62
N GLY A 45 -4.66 2.27 -20.57
CA GLY A 45 -4.73 3.68 -20.92
C GLY A 45 -4.00 4.62 -19.94
N ILE A 46 -3.21 4.07 -19.04
CA ILE A 46 -2.38 4.83 -18.08
C ILE A 46 -1.03 5.11 -18.71
N LYS A 47 -0.56 6.35 -18.64
CA LYS A 47 0.74 6.73 -19.20
C LYS A 47 1.86 6.38 -18.22
N VAL A 48 2.77 5.47 -18.62
CA VAL A 48 4.05 5.28 -17.93
C VAL A 48 4.99 6.39 -18.42
N ARG A 49 5.27 7.35 -17.55
CA ARG A 49 6.18 8.47 -17.85
C ARG A 49 7.62 8.16 -17.49
N HIS A 50 7.80 7.33 -16.48
CA HIS A 50 9.11 7.03 -15.94
C HIS A 50 9.23 5.51 -15.71
N ALA A 51 10.18 4.90 -16.42
CA ALA A 51 10.58 3.51 -16.25
C ALA A 51 12.02 3.50 -15.76
N CYS A 52 12.24 3.11 -14.51
CA CYS A 52 13.52 3.23 -13.82
C CYS A 52 14.08 1.84 -13.52
N ALA A 53 15.35 1.62 -13.81
CA ALA A 53 16.04 0.37 -13.51
C ALA A 53 16.60 0.31 -12.07
N SER A 54 16.44 1.36 -11.29
CA SER A 54 16.92 1.43 -9.90
C SER A 54 16.17 2.46 -9.07
N ALA A 55 16.22 2.29 -7.76
CA ALA A 55 15.72 3.27 -6.81
C ALA A 55 16.46 4.64 -6.94
N ALA A 56 17.76 4.62 -7.21
CA ALA A 56 18.55 5.84 -7.36
C ALA A 56 18.08 6.69 -8.56
N GLU A 57 17.78 6.06 -9.68
CA GLU A 57 17.20 6.71 -10.86
C GLU A 57 15.83 7.31 -10.55
N ALA A 58 14.96 6.54 -9.90
CA ALA A 58 13.64 7.00 -9.49
C ALA A 58 13.71 8.20 -8.53
N ILE A 59 14.63 8.18 -7.56
CA ILE A 59 14.86 9.28 -6.63
C ILE A 59 15.26 10.57 -7.37
N ALA A 60 16.14 10.46 -8.35
CA ALA A 60 16.57 11.61 -9.12
C ALA A 60 15.40 12.28 -9.87
N ILE A 61 14.52 11.46 -10.46
CA ILE A 61 13.34 11.93 -11.20
C ILE A 61 12.28 12.54 -10.25
N LEU A 62 12.02 11.90 -9.10
CA LEU A 62 10.99 12.35 -8.16
C LEU A 62 11.27 13.73 -7.53
N ARG A 63 12.49 14.21 -7.58
CA ARG A 63 12.84 15.55 -7.10
C ARG A 63 12.19 16.67 -7.92
N ASP A 64 12.01 16.41 -9.22
CA ASP A 64 11.59 17.44 -10.18
C ASP A 64 10.24 17.12 -10.85
N HIS A 65 9.78 15.88 -10.70
CA HIS A 65 8.57 15.40 -11.39
C HIS A 65 7.55 14.79 -10.43
N PRO A 66 6.33 15.32 -10.38
CA PRO A 66 5.25 14.70 -9.63
C PRO A 66 4.75 13.42 -10.33
N VAL A 67 4.35 12.42 -9.53
CA VAL A 67 3.76 11.17 -10.00
C VAL A 67 2.49 10.83 -9.22
N ASP A 68 1.53 10.20 -9.90
CA ASP A 68 0.24 9.83 -9.32
C ASP A 68 0.20 8.37 -8.86
N LEU A 69 1.12 7.53 -9.34
CA LEU A 69 1.22 6.11 -9.00
C LEU A 69 2.65 5.63 -9.16
N ILE A 70 3.12 4.85 -8.20
CA ILE A 70 4.42 4.18 -8.25
C ILE A 70 4.20 2.67 -8.17
N LEU A 71 4.77 1.94 -9.12
CA LEU A 71 4.92 0.49 -9.10
C LEU A 71 6.39 0.19 -8.87
N VAL A 72 6.74 -0.54 -7.80
CA VAL A 72 8.13 -0.78 -7.45
C VAL A 72 8.38 -2.25 -7.10
N ASP A 73 9.44 -2.83 -7.64
CA ASP A 73 9.89 -4.14 -7.22
C ASP A 73 10.46 -4.11 -5.79
N CYS A 74 10.19 -5.17 -5.03
CA CYS A 74 10.67 -5.28 -3.65
C CYS A 74 12.16 -5.51 -3.55
N GLU A 75 12.71 -6.30 -4.47
CA GLU A 75 14.09 -6.81 -4.39
C GLU A 75 14.95 -6.25 -5.52
N MET A 76 15.59 -5.12 -5.27
CA MET A 76 16.49 -4.46 -6.22
C MET A 76 17.89 -4.34 -5.63
N PRO A 77 18.95 -4.39 -6.46
CA PRO A 77 20.32 -4.15 -6.02
C PRO A 77 20.53 -2.75 -5.43
N GLY A 78 21.36 -2.66 -4.41
CA GLY A 78 21.68 -1.41 -3.73
C GLY A 78 20.60 -0.99 -2.74
N MET A 79 19.54 -0.35 -3.21
CA MET A 79 18.39 0.05 -2.39
C MET A 79 17.17 -0.79 -2.77
N SER A 80 16.65 -1.55 -1.83
CA SER A 80 15.44 -2.35 -2.00
C SER A 80 14.19 -1.47 -2.17
N GLY A 81 13.11 -2.04 -2.72
CA GLY A 81 11.83 -1.35 -2.80
C GLY A 81 11.27 -0.93 -1.45
N TYR A 82 11.53 -1.69 -0.39
CA TYR A 82 11.12 -1.34 0.97
C TYR A 82 11.83 -0.09 1.48
N GLU A 83 13.15 -0.03 1.31
CA GLU A 83 13.97 1.12 1.69
C GLU A 83 13.61 2.35 0.84
N PHE A 84 13.36 2.16 -0.45
CA PHE A 84 12.90 3.23 -1.34
C PHE A 84 11.56 3.82 -0.87
N VAL A 85 10.55 2.98 -0.58
CA VAL A 85 9.24 3.47 -0.11
C VAL A 85 9.37 4.16 1.24
N HIS A 86 10.13 3.60 2.18
CA HIS A 86 10.40 4.23 3.46
C HIS A 86 11.07 5.61 3.29
N TRP A 87 12.07 5.71 2.42
CA TRP A 87 12.72 6.98 2.05
C TRP A 87 11.71 7.96 1.45
N LEU A 88 10.91 7.51 0.46
CA LEU A 88 9.93 8.36 -0.22
C LEU A 88 8.96 9.01 0.76
N ARG A 89 8.43 8.24 1.68
CA ARG A 89 7.49 8.71 2.69
C ARG A 89 8.07 9.81 3.59
N ARG A 90 9.38 9.81 3.80
CA ARG A 90 10.11 10.75 4.66
C ARG A 90 10.89 11.82 3.88
N SER A 91 10.84 11.77 2.56
CA SER A 91 11.63 12.67 1.71
C SER A 91 11.20 14.13 1.77
N GLY A 92 9.98 14.42 2.22
CA GLY A 92 9.38 15.76 2.14
C GLY A 92 9.08 16.22 0.70
N LEU A 93 9.23 15.33 -0.30
CA LEU A 93 8.94 15.64 -1.70
C LEU A 93 7.42 15.59 -1.95
N GLU A 94 6.73 16.67 -1.65
CA GLU A 94 5.30 16.77 -1.95
C GLU A 94 5.06 17.13 -3.42
N PRO A 95 4.06 16.51 -4.09
CA PRO A 95 3.09 15.54 -3.58
C PRO A 95 3.59 14.09 -3.56
N ASN A 96 4.78 13.78 -4.05
CA ASN A 96 5.31 12.42 -4.26
C ASN A 96 5.35 11.58 -2.97
N ALA A 97 5.64 12.20 -1.82
CA ALA A 97 5.65 11.51 -0.52
C ALA A 97 4.30 10.86 -0.17
N PHE A 98 3.21 11.33 -0.76
CA PHE A 98 1.85 10.81 -0.59
C PHE A 98 1.39 9.96 -1.78
N ALA A 99 2.16 9.88 -2.86
CA ALA A 99 1.79 9.11 -4.04
C ALA A 99 1.48 7.64 -3.66
N PRO A 100 0.41 7.06 -4.18
CA PRO A 100 0.11 5.65 -4.02
C PRO A 100 1.26 4.77 -4.51
N VAL A 101 1.63 3.77 -3.69
CA VAL A 101 2.69 2.81 -4.01
C VAL A 101 2.14 1.39 -3.98
N ILE A 102 2.29 0.67 -5.10
CA ILE A 102 2.07 -0.76 -5.20
C ILE A 102 3.44 -1.43 -5.35
N MET A 103 3.78 -2.30 -4.42
CA MET A 103 4.99 -3.10 -4.48
C MET A 103 4.74 -4.42 -5.21
N THR A 104 5.75 -4.93 -5.91
CA THR A 104 5.71 -6.24 -6.55
C THR A 104 6.84 -7.12 -6.01
N ALA A 105 6.59 -8.41 -5.77
CA ALA A 105 7.59 -9.32 -5.22
C ALA A 105 7.53 -10.70 -5.87
N ALA A 106 8.67 -11.33 -6.12
CA ALA A 106 8.73 -12.68 -6.67
C ALA A 106 8.25 -13.74 -5.67
N HIS A 107 8.57 -13.55 -4.38
CA HIS A 107 8.17 -14.47 -3.32
C HIS A 107 7.69 -13.67 -2.10
N VAL A 108 6.48 -13.97 -1.62
CA VAL A 108 5.93 -13.28 -0.45
C VAL A 108 5.90 -14.22 0.75
N ARG A 109 6.86 -14.04 1.66
CA ARG A 109 6.76 -14.58 3.02
C ARG A 109 5.91 -13.65 3.88
N ARG A 110 5.29 -14.17 4.95
CA ARG A 110 4.47 -13.32 5.87
C ARG A 110 5.24 -12.11 6.41
N SER A 111 6.53 -12.29 6.71
CA SER A 111 7.41 -11.20 7.16
C SER A 111 7.51 -10.06 6.12
N LYS A 112 7.56 -10.41 4.83
CA LYS A 112 7.64 -9.43 3.74
C LYS A 112 6.36 -8.64 3.54
N VAL A 113 5.19 -9.25 3.82
CA VAL A 113 3.91 -8.53 3.84
C VAL A 113 3.90 -7.46 4.95
N SER A 114 4.39 -7.81 6.13
CA SER A 114 4.51 -6.85 7.23
C SER A 114 5.49 -5.73 6.90
N GLU A 115 6.64 -6.06 6.31
CA GLU A 115 7.66 -5.10 5.89
C GLU A 115 7.12 -4.11 4.84
N ALA A 116 6.38 -4.60 3.83
CA ALA A 116 5.73 -3.75 2.82
C ALA A 116 4.71 -2.80 3.45
N ARG A 117 3.92 -3.28 4.39
CA ARG A 117 2.98 -2.45 5.13
C ARG A 117 3.71 -1.42 6.01
N ASP A 118 4.81 -1.83 6.64
CA ASP A 118 5.53 -1.02 7.62
C ASP A 118 6.42 0.03 6.97
N CYS A 119 6.85 -0.15 5.71
CA CYS A 119 7.53 0.90 4.94
C CYS A 119 6.59 1.98 4.39
N GLY A 120 5.27 1.79 4.46
CA GLY A 120 4.28 2.78 4.01
C GLY A 120 3.73 2.53 2.60
N ALA A 121 3.86 1.32 2.05
CA ALA A 121 3.22 0.94 0.79
C ALA A 121 1.69 0.80 0.94
N ASN A 122 0.96 1.07 -0.14
CA ASN A 122 -0.49 0.91 -0.19
C ASN A 122 -0.87 -0.55 -0.42
N PHE A 123 -0.11 -1.25 -1.26
CA PHE A 123 -0.39 -2.65 -1.63
C PHE A 123 0.87 -3.42 -1.98
N LEU A 124 0.79 -4.76 -1.88
CA LEU A 124 1.83 -5.70 -2.31
C LEU A 124 1.21 -6.77 -3.21
N ILE A 125 1.78 -6.99 -4.39
CA ILE A 125 1.36 -8.00 -5.36
C ILE A 125 2.48 -9.04 -5.55
N THR A 126 2.11 -10.32 -5.59
CA THR A 126 3.07 -11.41 -5.86
C THR A 126 3.20 -11.66 -7.35
N LYS A 127 4.42 -11.70 -7.88
CA LYS A 127 4.72 -12.17 -9.23
C LYS A 127 4.69 -13.72 -9.28
N PRO A 128 4.20 -14.33 -10.38
CA PRO A 128 3.60 -13.69 -11.54
C PRO A 128 2.16 -13.24 -11.29
N PHE A 129 1.77 -12.11 -11.84
CA PHE A 129 0.40 -11.60 -11.78
C PHE A 129 -0.15 -11.35 -13.19
N SER A 130 -1.47 -11.47 -13.34
CA SER A 130 -2.13 -11.11 -14.60
C SER A 130 -2.38 -9.60 -14.69
N ALA A 131 -2.54 -9.09 -15.90
CA ALA A 131 -2.93 -7.71 -16.13
C ALA A 131 -4.24 -7.35 -15.39
N GLY A 132 -5.20 -8.27 -15.33
CA GLY A 132 -6.45 -8.07 -14.59
C GLY A 132 -6.22 -7.84 -13.09
N VAL A 133 -5.35 -8.64 -12.46
CA VAL A 133 -4.99 -8.45 -11.04
C VAL A 133 -4.31 -7.10 -10.83
N LEU A 134 -3.39 -6.70 -11.70
CA LEU A 134 -2.73 -5.40 -11.60
C LEU A 134 -3.76 -4.26 -11.70
N LEU A 135 -4.67 -4.32 -12.68
CA LEU A 135 -5.71 -3.31 -12.85
C LEU A 135 -6.62 -3.21 -11.61
N GLU A 136 -7.07 -4.35 -11.06
CA GLU A 136 -7.88 -4.36 -9.84
C GLU A 136 -7.18 -3.65 -8.67
N ARG A 137 -5.87 -3.83 -8.52
CA ARG A 137 -5.10 -3.20 -7.45
C ARG A 137 -4.89 -1.71 -7.71
N ILE A 138 -4.67 -1.31 -8.96
CA ILE A 138 -4.59 0.11 -9.33
C ILE A 138 -5.92 0.80 -9.02
N VAL A 139 -7.05 0.21 -9.43
CA VAL A 139 -8.39 0.73 -9.13
C VAL A 139 -8.64 0.79 -7.62
N TRP A 140 -8.23 -0.24 -6.89
CA TRP A 140 -8.38 -0.28 -5.43
C TRP A 140 -7.59 0.86 -4.77
N VAL A 141 -6.33 1.06 -5.14
CA VAL A 141 -5.47 2.11 -4.62
C VAL A 141 -5.99 3.51 -5.01
N ALA A 142 -6.52 3.66 -6.22
CA ALA A 142 -7.14 4.92 -6.66
C ALA A 142 -8.41 5.30 -5.85
N ARG A 143 -9.05 4.32 -5.23
CA ARG A 143 -10.21 4.51 -4.35
C ARG A 143 -9.82 4.58 -2.86
N ASP A 144 -8.57 4.38 -2.55
CA ASP A 144 -8.09 4.30 -1.18
C ASP A 144 -8.18 5.68 -0.51
N ALA A 145 -9.20 5.86 0.32
CA ALA A 145 -9.44 7.09 1.06
C ALA A 145 -8.80 7.08 2.47
N ARG A 146 -7.95 6.08 2.77
CA ARG A 146 -7.28 6.02 4.06
C ARG A 146 -6.41 7.26 4.26
N PRO A 147 -6.51 7.93 5.43
CA PRO A 147 -5.60 9.02 5.75
C PRO A 147 -4.16 8.52 5.88
N PHE A 148 -3.21 9.39 5.57
CA PHE A 148 -1.82 9.15 5.94
C PHE A 148 -1.64 9.47 7.42
N LEU A 149 -0.94 8.58 8.11
CA LEU A 149 -0.63 8.71 9.53
C LEU A 149 0.87 8.77 9.74
N GLU A 150 1.29 9.63 10.66
CA GLU A 150 2.65 9.66 11.18
C GLU A 150 2.61 9.18 12.64
N VAL A 151 3.25 8.01 12.90
CA VAL A 151 3.30 7.42 14.24
C VAL A 151 4.69 6.82 14.47
N GLY A 152 5.49 7.47 15.29
CA GLY A 152 6.88 7.09 15.51
C GLY A 152 7.67 7.08 14.21
N ASP A 153 8.19 5.92 13.85
CA ASP A 153 8.96 5.72 12.61
C ASP A 153 8.10 5.42 11.37
N TYR A 154 6.79 5.33 11.53
CA TYR A 154 5.88 5.07 10.43
C TYR A 154 5.33 6.35 9.85
N PHE A 155 5.41 6.49 8.52
CA PHE A 155 4.65 7.45 7.74
C PHE A 155 4.06 6.75 6.51
N GLY A 156 2.73 6.80 6.37
CA GLY A 156 2.04 6.10 5.28
C GLY A 156 0.53 5.99 5.49
N PRO A 157 -0.17 5.27 4.59
CA PRO A 157 -1.62 5.07 4.72
C PRO A 157 -1.99 4.34 6.01
N ASP A 158 -3.12 4.67 6.62
CA ASP A 158 -3.58 3.97 7.83
C ASP A 158 -3.57 2.45 7.60
N ARG A 159 -2.89 1.73 8.48
CA ARG A 159 -2.75 0.26 8.41
C ARG A 159 -4.06 -0.48 8.69
N ARG A 160 -5.05 0.21 9.21
CA ARG A 160 -6.36 -0.35 9.54
C ARG A 160 -7.23 -0.41 8.30
N PHE A 161 -7.56 -1.62 7.84
CA PHE A 161 -8.44 -1.83 6.69
C PHE A 161 -9.94 -1.68 7.03
N ARG A 162 -10.28 -1.40 8.30
CA ARG A 162 -11.65 -1.18 8.75
C ARG A 162 -11.80 0.25 9.25
N SER A 163 -12.67 0.99 8.60
CA SER A 163 -13.13 2.32 9.02
C SER A 163 -14.27 2.27 10.05
N GLU A 164 -14.60 1.10 10.60
CA GLU A 164 -15.56 1.01 11.68
C GLU A 164 -14.94 1.53 12.97
N PRO A 165 -15.63 2.42 13.71
CA PRO A 165 -15.19 2.81 15.04
C PRO A 165 -15.06 1.55 15.89
N TRP A 166 -13.89 1.33 16.46
CA TRP A 166 -13.70 0.18 17.34
C TRP A 166 -14.43 0.44 18.67
N GLU A 167 -15.56 -0.19 18.88
CA GLU A 167 -16.37 -0.10 20.11
C GLU A 167 -15.92 -1.10 21.19
N GLY A 168 -14.84 -1.83 20.99
CA GLY A 168 -14.33 -2.81 21.94
C GLY A 168 -13.31 -2.21 22.92
N LEU A 169 -13.30 -2.72 24.13
CA LEU A 169 -12.28 -2.44 25.14
C LEU A 169 -10.88 -2.77 24.59
N GLU A 170 -9.97 -1.84 24.76
CA GLU A 170 -8.59 -1.97 24.25
C GLU A 170 -7.92 -3.20 24.91
N ARG A 171 -7.75 -4.28 24.17
CA ARG A 171 -7.15 -5.53 24.72
C ARG A 171 -5.81 -5.31 25.40
N ARG A 172 -5.05 -4.33 24.92
CA ARG A 172 -3.78 -3.91 25.55
C ARG A 172 -3.99 -3.33 26.95
N SER A 173 -5.03 -2.55 27.16
CA SER A 173 -5.33 -1.98 28.49
C SER A 173 -5.85 -3.05 29.46
N GLU A 174 -6.55 -4.08 28.98
CA GLU A 174 -6.94 -5.24 29.80
C GLU A 174 -5.75 -6.11 30.18
N GLU A 175 -4.85 -6.38 29.27
CA GLU A 175 -3.63 -7.16 29.55
C GLU A 175 -2.69 -6.42 30.54
N ILE A 176 -2.54 -5.11 30.38
CA ILE A 176 -1.75 -4.27 31.31
C ILE A 176 -2.39 -4.24 32.68
N ARG A 177 -3.72 -4.03 32.79
CA ARG A 177 -4.43 -4.05 34.08
C ARG A 177 -4.37 -5.42 34.74
N LYS A 178 -4.42 -6.50 33.95
CA LYS A 178 -4.33 -7.86 34.47
C LYS A 178 -2.92 -8.15 35.00
N ALA A 179 -1.89 -7.70 34.29
CA ALA A 179 -0.48 -7.81 34.72
C ALA A 179 -0.20 -6.99 35.98
N GLU A 180 -0.71 -5.76 36.05
CA GLU A 180 -0.61 -4.90 37.23
C GLU A 180 -1.34 -5.49 38.46
N PHE A 181 -2.54 -6.03 38.26
CA PHE A 181 -3.31 -6.69 39.30
C PHE A 181 -2.61 -7.97 39.84
N GLU A 182 -2.03 -8.78 38.93
CA GLU A 182 -1.26 -9.97 39.33
C GLU A 182 0.03 -9.60 40.06
N ALA A 183 0.70 -8.52 39.65
CA ALA A 183 1.90 -8.01 40.32
C ALA A 183 1.59 -7.50 41.74
N GLN A 184 0.50 -6.74 41.91
CA GLN A 184 0.04 -6.26 43.22
C GLN A 184 -0.37 -7.43 44.16
N ARG A 185 -1.02 -8.45 43.60
CA ARG A 185 -1.44 -9.63 44.35
C ARG A 185 -0.22 -10.46 44.84
N LYS A 186 0.83 -10.56 44.02
CA LYS A 186 2.10 -11.22 44.45
C LYS A 186 2.81 -10.45 45.56
N ALA A 187 2.87 -9.14 45.42
CA ALA A 187 3.50 -8.28 46.44
C ALA A 187 2.75 -8.29 47.81
N SER A 188 1.44 -8.59 47.80
CA SER A 188 0.63 -8.67 49.04
C SER A 188 0.69 -10.04 49.74
N ILE A 189 1.31 -11.06 49.11
CA ILE A 189 1.45 -12.42 49.67
C ILE A 189 2.83 -12.62 50.30
N GLU A 190 3.81 -11.73 50.00
CA GLU A 190 5.18 -11.78 50.52
C GLU A 190 5.37 -10.91 51.78
N LEU A 191 4.31 -10.41 52.40
CA LEU A 191 4.28 -9.72 53.72
C LEU A 191 3.53 -10.59 54.74
#